data_d0015a4fe98cd898b65f2cfbfd1cd94a
#
_entry.id   d0015a4fe98cd898b65f2cfbfd1cd94a
#
_cell.length_a   1.000
_cell.length_b   1.000
_cell.length_c   1.000
_cell.angle_alpha   90.00
_cell.angle_beta   90.00
_cell.angle_gamma   90.00
#
_symmetry.space_group_name_H-M   'P 1'
#
loop_
_entity.id
_entity.type
_entity.pdbx_description
1 polymer ?
#
loop_
_entity_poly.entity_id
_entity_poly.type
_entity_poly.pdbx_seq_one_letter_code
_entity_poly.pdbx_strand_id
1 'polypeptide(L)'
;EAMVTSRGGSLVQDDRPNFTSREAVAALEMLYRLKEAGALSVRSMAEATFAQLDFVRTKGMMVMASIANWPAAENFSFAFALGVAPVPREEGGKVPMGGAQLVVLKGASEAQARGAVAFWKYLMEPENVARWVEASYYVPLRKSALPLLEGFYRENPFRKVAFEQVAHAQERPRLSQFSAWARVLAEALERSLKGGVPPRKALEEAQRKAEAMR
;
A
#
# COMPACT_ATOMS: atom_id res chain seq x y z
N GLU A 1 3.46 4.65 5.34
CA GLU A 1 3.34 5.49 4.13
C GLU A 1 1.93 6.07 4.04
N ALA A 2 0.88 5.25 3.85
CA ALA A 2 -0.49 5.73 3.65
C ALA A 2 -0.98 6.75 4.68
N MET A 3 -0.66 6.56 5.96
CA MET A 3 -1.05 7.47 7.05
C MET A 3 -0.36 8.85 6.99
N VAL A 4 0.77 8.95 6.30
CA VAL A 4 1.50 10.22 6.08
C VAL A 4 0.97 10.91 4.82
N THR A 5 0.86 10.15 3.72
CA THR A 5 0.39 10.70 2.45
C THR A 5 -1.07 11.14 2.51
N SER A 6 -1.91 10.42 3.28
CA SER A 6 -3.31 10.80 3.49
C SER A 6 -3.50 12.13 4.25
N ARG A 7 -2.44 12.62 4.90
CA ARG A 7 -2.36 13.96 5.52
C ARG A 7 -1.67 15.00 4.65
N GLY A 8 -1.41 14.71 3.38
CA GLY A 8 -0.68 15.61 2.47
C GLY A 8 0.83 15.61 2.65
N GLY A 9 1.38 14.75 3.54
CA GLY A 9 2.82 14.63 3.75
C GLY A 9 3.51 13.67 2.78
N SER A 10 4.84 13.63 2.86
CA SER A 10 5.69 12.69 2.14
C SER A 10 6.80 12.17 3.03
N LEU A 11 7.16 10.89 2.87
CA LEU A 11 8.31 10.29 3.55
C LEU A 11 9.65 10.60 2.86
N VAL A 12 9.59 11.20 1.69
CA VAL A 12 10.76 11.67 0.93
C VAL A 12 10.50 13.08 0.45
N GLN A 13 11.47 13.96 0.60
CA GLN A 13 11.44 15.31 0.09
C GLN A 13 12.82 15.64 -0.50
N ASP A 14 12.87 16.17 -1.71
CA ASP A 14 14.11 16.53 -2.41
C ASP A 14 15.15 15.39 -2.40
N ASP A 15 14.67 14.16 -2.72
CA ASP A 15 15.46 12.93 -2.73
C ASP A 15 16.13 12.59 -1.38
N ARG A 16 15.60 13.10 -0.28
CA ARG A 16 16.06 12.84 1.09
C ARG A 16 14.95 12.25 1.96
N PRO A 17 15.28 11.46 2.97
CA PRO A 17 14.29 10.98 3.94
C PRO A 17 13.66 12.16 4.67
N ASN A 18 12.35 12.10 4.90
CA ASN A 18 11.56 13.13 5.56
C ASN A 18 10.67 12.51 6.65
N PHE A 19 11.29 11.80 7.58
CA PHE A 19 10.58 11.05 8.62
C PHE A 19 10.16 11.89 9.81
N THR A 20 10.70 13.10 9.94
CA THR A 20 10.40 14.03 11.02
C THR A 20 9.42 15.12 10.64
N SER A 21 8.82 15.02 9.46
CA SER A 21 7.75 15.94 9.03
C SER A 21 6.58 15.93 10.01
N ARG A 22 5.82 17.01 10.05
CA ARG A 22 4.63 17.14 10.88
C ARG A 22 3.66 15.98 10.67
N GLU A 23 3.44 15.61 9.42
CA GLU A 23 2.52 14.56 8.99
C GLU A 23 3.03 13.17 9.40
N ALA A 24 4.35 12.92 9.32
CA ALA A 24 4.94 11.66 9.74
C ALA A 24 4.86 11.48 11.27
N VAL A 25 5.18 12.54 12.02
CA VAL A 25 5.05 12.54 13.48
C VAL A 25 3.60 12.34 13.90
N ALA A 26 2.65 13.12 13.32
CA ALA A 26 1.22 13.01 13.63
C ALA A 26 0.65 11.61 13.29
N ALA A 27 1.11 10.99 12.19
CA ALA A 27 0.72 9.64 11.84
C ALA A 27 1.16 8.62 12.89
N LEU A 28 2.41 8.66 13.34
CA LEU A 28 2.91 7.71 14.35
C LEU A 28 2.32 7.99 15.74
N GLU A 29 2.13 9.24 16.11
CA GLU A 29 1.47 9.61 17.37
C GLU A 29 0.02 9.12 17.42
N MET A 30 -0.70 9.18 16.31
CA MET A 30 -2.06 8.62 16.22
C MET A 30 -2.04 7.10 16.44
N LEU A 31 -1.14 6.36 15.76
CA LEU A 31 -1.01 4.92 15.95
C LEU A 31 -0.60 4.57 17.40
N TYR A 32 0.29 5.37 17.97
CA TYR A 32 0.72 5.19 19.36
C TYR A 32 -0.46 5.35 20.34
N ARG A 33 -1.27 6.41 20.18
CA ARG A 33 -2.49 6.61 20.99
C ARG A 33 -3.50 5.47 20.83
N LEU A 34 -3.72 4.98 19.61
CA LEU A 34 -4.62 3.85 19.36
C LEU A 34 -4.11 2.57 20.05
N LYS A 35 -2.79 2.36 20.05
CA LYS A 35 -2.16 1.23 20.75
C LYS A 35 -2.33 1.35 22.27
N GLU A 36 -2.06 2.52 22.85
CA GLU A 36 -2.24 2.78 24.29
C GLU A 36 -3.70 2.62 24.73
N ALA A 37 -4.64 2.97 23.85
CA ALA A 37 -6.08 2.76 24.08
C ALA A 37 -6.54 1.30 23.89
N GLY A 38 -5.63 0.37 23.54
CA GLY A 38 -5.98 -1.03 23.24
C GLY A 38 -6.75 -1.23 21.93
N ALA A 39 -6.85 -0.18 21.11
CA ALA A 39 -7.60 -0.20 19.84
C ALA A 39 -6.74 -0.60 18.63
N LEU A 40 -5.43 -0.80 18.79
CA LEU A 40 -4.51 -1.21 17.74
C LEU A 40 -3.73 -2.45 18.14
N SER A 41 -3.89 -3.54 17.37
CA SER A 41 -3.00 -4.71 17.44
C SER A 41 -1.75 -4.45 16.62
N VAL A 42 -0.58 -4.58 17.23
CA VAL A 42 0.72 -4.33 16.57
C VAL A 42 1.44 -5.64 16.32
N ARG A 43 1.78 -5.86 15.05
CA ARG A 43 2.61 -6.98 14.60
C ARG A 43 3.96 -6.46 14.09
N SER A 44 5.02 -7.24 14.25
CA SER A 44 6.30 -6.94 13.62
C SER A 44 6.25 -7.22 12.10
N MET A 45 7.26 -6.75 11.38
CA MET A 45 7.41 -7.07 9.95
C MET A 45 7.46 -8.58 9.70
N ALA A 46 8.13 -9.34 10.56
CA ALA A 46 8.20 -10.80 10.47
C ALA A 46 6.84 -11.48 10.72
N GLU A 47 5.94 -10.82 11.45
CA GLU A 47 4.62 -11.30 11.82
C GLU A 47 3.49 -10.75 10.92
N ALA A 48 3.82 -10.02 9.85
CA ALA A 48 2.82 -9.32 9.01
C ALA A 48 1.70 -10.25 8.49
N THR A 49 2.03 -11.50 8.15
CA THR A 49 1.05 -12.51 7.72
C THR A 49 0.00 -12.81 8.80
N PHE A 50 0.40 -12.75 10.08
CA PHE A 50 -0.54 -12.99 11.19
C PHE A 50 -1.53 -11.83 11.40
N ALA A 51 -1.22 -10.62 10.92
CA ALA A 51 -2.18 -9.50 10.99
C ALA A 51 -3.43 -9.78 10.13
N GLN A 52 -3.27 -10.40 8.97
CA GLN A 52 -4.40 -10.83 8.14
C GLN A 52 -5.19 -11.95 8.81
N LEU A 53 -4.51 -12.93 9.43
CA LEU A 53 -5.17 -13.99 10.17
C LEU A 53 -5.94 -13.46 11.40
N ASP A 54 -5.41 -12.47 12.10
CA ASP A 54 -6.12 -11.83 13.22
C ASP A 54 -7.42 -11.15 12.77
N PHE A 55 -7.40 -10.49 11.61
CA PHE A 55 -8.60 -9.90 11.02
C PHE A 55 -9.63 -10.97 10.63
N VAL A 56 -9.21 -11.99 9.90
CA VAL A 56 -10.09 -13.10 9.49
C VAL A 56 -10.69 -13.87 10.69
N ARG A 57 -9.95 -13.94 11.81
CA ARG A 57 -10.41 -14.52 13.07
C ARG A 57 -11.20 -13.55 13.96
N THR A 58 -11.63 -12.42 13.41
CA THR A 58 -12.41 -11.39 14.11
C THR A 58 -11.74 -10.80 15.35
N LYS A 59 -10.40 -10.88 15.45
CA LYS A 59 -9.64 -10.24 16.52
C LYS A 59 -9.44 -8.74 16.29
N GLY A 60 -9.75 -8.25 15.10
CA GLY A 60 -9.78 -6.85 14.71
C GLY A 60 -10.93 -6.56 13.77
N MET A 61 -11.60 -5.43 13.96
CA MET A 61 -12.74 -5.01 13.15
C MET A 61 -12.34 -4.38 11.83
N MET A 62 -11.10 -3.90 11.71
CA MET A 62 -10.57 -3.20 10.54
C MET A 62 -9.11 -3.58 10.30
N VAL A 63 -8.73 -3.62 9.03
CA VAL A 63 -7.34 -3.75 8.60
C VAL A 63 -7.08 -2.78 7.45
N MET A 64 -5.95 -2.08 7.50
CA MET A 64 -5.48 -1.29 6.37
C MET A 64 -4.54 -2.15 5.52
N ALA A 65 -4.92 -2.41 4.29
CA ALA A 65 -4.18 -3.31 3.41
C ALA A 65 -4.24 -2.84 1.94
N SER A 66 -3.46 -3.46 1.09
CA SER A 66 -3.59 -3.33 -0.36
C SER A 66 -4.83 -4.08 -0.84
N ILE A 67 -5.51 -3.55 -1.86
CA ILE A 67 -6.62 -4.25 -2.52
C ILE A 67 -6.18 -5.62 -3.10
N ALA A 68 -4.92 -5.79 -3.43
CA ALA A 68 -4.34 -7.06 -3.85
C ALA A 68 -4.49 -8.19 -2.80
N ASN A 69 -4.77 -7.86 -1.54
CA ASN A 69 -5.00 -8.84 -0.48
C ASN A 69 -6.48 -9.27 -0.40
N TRP A 70 -7.37 -8.64 -1.15
CA TRP A 70 -8.80 -8.94 -1.11
C TRP A 70 -9.14 -10.41 -1.41
N PRO A 71 -8.58 -11.06 -2.44
CA PRO A 71 -8.91 -12.46 -2.71
C PRO A 71 -8.62 -13.39 -1.53
N ALA A 72 -7.52 -13.14 -0.81
CA ALA A 72 -7.20 -13.92 0.39
C ALA A 72 -8.20 -13.63 1.53
N ALA A 73 -8.56 -12.36 1.76
CA ALA A 73 -9.55 -12.00 2.78
C ALA A 73 -10.93 -12.59 2.46
N GLU A 74 -11.39 -12.53 1.21
CA GLU A 74 -12.67 -13.06 0.75
C GLU A 74 -12.76 -14.59 0.95
N ASN A 75 -11.70 -15.32 0.62
CA ASN A 75 -11.65 -16.78 0.79
C ASN A 75 -11.74 -17.24 2.25
N PHE A 76 -11.38 -16.38 3.20
CA PHE A 76 -11.41 -16.69 4.63
C PHE A 76 -12.56 -16.03 5.39
N SER A 77 -13.39 -15.21 4.73
CA SER A 77 -14.45 -14.42 5.37
C SER A 77 -15.82 -15.11 5.38
N PHE A 78 -15.85 -16.41 5.36
CA PHE A 78 -17.11 -17.17 5.40
C PHE A 78 -17.95 -16.94 6.68
N ALA A 79 -17.35 -16.38 7.73
CA ALA A 79 -18.01 -16.17 9.03
C ALA A 79 -18.59 -14.76 9.19
N PHE A 80 -18.29 -13.79 8.29
CA PHE A 80 -18.77 -12.42 8.38
C PHE A 80 -18.73 -11.69 7.03
N ALA A 81 -19.57 -10.67 6.87
CA ALA A 81 -19.56 -9.84 5.67
C ALA A 81 -18.34 -8.91 5.66
N LEU A 82 -17.62 -8.87 4.53
CA LEU A 82 -16.52 -7.94 4.30
C LEU A 82 -17.03 -6.66 3.63
N GLY A 83 -16.50 -5.53 4.06
CA GLY A 83 -16.64 -4.25 3.40
C GLY A 83 -15.27 -3.61 3.10
N VAL A 84 -15.24 -2.71 2.13
CA VAL A 84 -14.07 -1.90 1.81
C VAL A 84 -14.45 -0.43 1.92
N ALA A 85 -13.65 0.34 2.62
CA ALA A 85 -13.75 1.78 2.69
C ALA A 85 -12.49 2.43 2.11
N PRO A 86 -12.59 3.65 1.54
CA PRO A 86 -11.41 4.40 1.13
C PRO A 86 -10.52 4.71 2.33
N VAL A 87 -9.22 4.87 2.10
CA VAL A 87 -8.31 5.38 3.13
C VAL A 87 -8.76 6.79 3.51
N PRO A 88 -9.03 7.06 4.81
CA PRO A 88 -9.40 8.40 5.25
C PRO A 88 -8.31 9.41 4.88
N ARG A 89 -8.68 10.55 4.31
CA ARG A 89 -7.76 11.57 3.82
C ARG A 89 -8.18 12.95 4.31
N GLU A 90 -7.19 13.77 4.65
CA GLU A 90 -7.36 15.21 4.81
C GLU A 90 -7.44 15.88 3.44
N GLU A 91 -7.86 17.15 3.39
CA GLU A 91 -7.87 17.92 2.15
C GLU A 91 -6.46 17.94 1.53
N GLY A 92 -6.37 17.65 0.21
CA GLY A 92 -5.09 17.51 -0.47
C GLY A 92 -4.34 16.20 -0.20
N GLY A 93 -4.82 15.36 0.71
CA GLY A 93 -4.21 14.08 1.04
C GLY A 93 -4.20 13.11 -0.14
N LYS A 94 -3.19 12.24 -0.17
CA LYS A 94 -2.93 11.25 -1.24
C LYS A 94 -2.98 9.82 -0.71
N VAL A 95 -3.12 8.87 -1.63
CA VAL A 95 -3.06 7.43 -1.34
C VAL A 95 -1.87 6.83 -2.09
N PRO A 96 -0.96 6.10 -1.42
CA PRO A 96 0.18 5.51 -2.11
C PRO A 96 -0.30 4.45 -3.09
N MET A 97 0.20 4.52 -4.32
CA MET A 97 -0.04 3.51 -5.35
C MET A 97 1.16 2.56 -5.42
N GLY A 98 0.89 1.27 -5.28
CA GLY A 98 1.83 0.20 -5.54
C GLY A 98 1.39 -0.63 -6.73
N GLY A 99 2.17 -1.65 -7.09
CA GLY A 99 1.84 -2.56 -8.17
C GLY A 99 2.96 -3.54 -8.48
N ALA A 100 2.73 -4.39 -9.48
CA ALA A 100 3.72 -5.26 -10.07
C ALA A 100 4.20 -4.67 -11.41
N GLN A 101 5.39 -5.05 -11.84
CA GLN A 101 6.01 -4.59 -13.08
C GLN A 101 6.50 -5.79 -13.89
N LEU A 102 6.34 -5.74 -15.20
CA LEU A 102 7.02 -6.62 -16.12
C LEU A 102 8.35 -5.97 -16.51
N VAL A 103 9.44 -6.72 -16.36
CA VAL A 103 10.78 -6.24 -16.68
C VAL A 103 11.47 -7.19 -17.66
N VAL A 104 12.22 -6.62 -18.60
CA VAL A 104 13.12 -7.37 -19.46
C VAL A 104 14.53 -7.27 -18.88
N LEU A 105 15.14 -8.41 -18.57
CA LEU A 105 16.48 -8.44 -17.97
C LEU A 105 17.54 -8.02 -18.99
N LYS A 106 18.62 -7.40 -18.51
CA LYS A 106 19.72 -6.88 -19.35
C LYS A 106 20.37 -7.94 -20.26
N GLY A 107 20.34 -9.22 -19.87
CA GLY A 107 20.90 -10.33 -20.65
C GLY A 107 19.92 -10.98 -21.64
N ALA A 108 18.71 -10.46 -21.78
CA ALA A 108 17.72 -11.01 -22.70
C ALA A 108 18.15 -10.79 -24.16
N SER A 109 17.94 -11.81 -24.99
CA SER A 109 18.12 -11.68 -26.44
C SER A 109 17.09 -10.73 -27.04
N GLU A 110 17.37 -10.21 -28.24
CA GLU A 110 16.43 -9.35 -28.96
C GLU A 110 15.08 -10.04 -29.22
N ALA A 111 15.11 -11.34 -29.52
CA ALA A 111 13.89 -12.14 -29.71
C ALA A 111 13.08 -12.23 -28.41
N GLN A 112 13.71 -12.45 -27.27
CA GLN A 112 13.07 -12.45 -25.97
C GLN A 112 12.48 -11.07 -25.62
N ALA A 113 13.22 -9.99 -25.89
CA ALA A 113 12.72 -8.63 -25.67
C ALA A 113 11.49 -8.32 -26.55
N ARG A 114 11.51 -8.69 -27.85
CA ARG A 114 10.34 -8.57 -28.73
C ARG A 114 9.15 -9.40 -28.24
N GLY A 115 9.41 -10.63 -27.79
CA GLY A 115 8.37 -11.48 -27.19
C GLY A 115 7.73 -10.88 -25.94
N ALA A 116 8.56 -10.31 -25.04
CA ALA A 116 8.07 -9.62 -23.85
C ALA A 116 7.20 -8.41 -24.18
N VAL A 117 7.59 -7.62 -25.19
CA VAL A 117 6.78 -6.47 -25.64
C VAL A 117 5.47 -6.94 -26.28
N ALA A 118 5.50 -8.00 -27.08
CA ALA A 118 4.27 -8.59 -27.67
C ALA A 118 3.32 -9.09 -26.57
N PHE A 119 3.85 -9.80 -25.58
CA PHE A 119 3.08 -10.25 -24.41
C PHE A 119 2.51 -9.08 -23.61
N TRP A 120 3.30 -8.03 -23.37
CA TRP A 120 2.80 -6.83 -22.69
C TRP A 120 1.66 -6.16 -23.49
N LYS A 121 1.78 -6.03 -24.81
CA LYS A 121 0.71 -5.49 -25.65
C LYS A 121 -0.57 -6.31 -25.56
N TYR A 122 -0.45 -7.63 -25.60
CA TYR A 122 -1.57 -8.55 -25.41
C TYR A 122 -2.26 -8.36 -24.05
N LEU A 123 -1.48 -8.26 -22.96
CA LEU A 123 -2.02 -8.00 -21.62
C LEU A 123 -2.73 -6.64 -21.52
N MET A 124 -2.32 -5.68 -22.35
CA MET A 124 -2.91 -4.33 -22.36
C MET A 124 -4.13 -4.19 -23.28
N GLU A 125 -4.58 -5.24 -23.97
CA GLU A 125 -5.87 -5.23 -24.66
C GLU A 125 -7.00 -5.04 -23.63
N PRO A 126 -8.04 -4.23 -23.95
CA PRO A 126 -9.10 -3.90 -23.00
C PRO A 126 -9.75 -5.11 -22.34
N GLU A 127 -9.99 -6.14 -23.10
CA GLU A 127 -10.60 -7.40 -22.64
C GLU A 127 -9.69 -8.14 -21.64
N ASN A 128 -8.39 -8.16 -21.91
CA ASN A 128 -7.42 -8.81 -21.02
C ASN A 128 -7.20 -8.00 -19.76
N VAL A 129 -7.20 -6.66 -19.85
CA VAL A 129 -7.18 -5.79 -18.67
C VAL A 129 -8.43 -6.02 -17.82
N ALA A 130 -9.62 -6.11 -18.41
CA ALA A 130 -10.85 -6.38 -17.68
C ALA A 130 -10.79 -7.73 -16.95
N ARG A 131 -10.42 -8.81 -17.64
CA ARG A 131 -10.22 -10.15 -17.05
C ARG A 131 -9.21 -10.13 -15.88
N TRP A 132 -8.12 -9.38 -16.05
CA TRP A 132 -7.13 -9.24 -14.97
C TRP A 132 -7.71 -8.54 -13.74
N VAL A 133 -8.48 -7.46 -13.93
CA VAL A 133 -9.16 -6.76 -12.84
C VAL A 133 -10.14 -7.66 -12.10
N GLU A 134 -10.96 -8.41 -12.84
CA GLU A 134 -11.93 -9.35 -12.26
C GLU A 134 -11.27 -10.46 -11.44
N ALA A 135 -10.11 -10.97 -11.90
CA ALA A 135 -9.40 -12.05 -11.22
C ALA A 135 -8.54 -11.58 -10.05
N SER A 136 -7.92 -10.39 -10.14
CA SER A 136 -6.90 -9.92 -9.19
C SER A 136 -7.37 -8.78 -8.29
N TYR A 137 -8.50 -8.16 -8.61
CA TYR A 137 -9.02 -6.94 -7.97
C TYR A 137 -8.09 -5.71 -8.06
N TYR A 138 -7.06 -5.78 -8.92
CA TYR A 138 -6.25 -4.61 -9.24
C TYR A 138 -7.07 -3.55 -9.95
N VAL A 139 -6.57 -2.32 -9.94
CA VAL A 139 -7.20 -1.22 -10.70
C VAL A 139 -6.92 -1.37 -12.20
N PRO A 140 -7.86 -1.00 -13.08
CA PRO A 140 -7.65 -1.09 -14.51
C PRO A 140 -6.57 -0.11 -14.98
N LEU A 141 -5.62 -0.61 -15.77
CA LEU A 141 -4.51 0.17 -16.31
C LEU A 141 -4.88 0.97 -17.57
N ARG A 142 -6.07 0.72 -18.14
CA ARG A 142 -6.55 1.39 -19.36
C ARG A 142 -7.99 1.85 -19.20
N LYS A 143 -8.24 3.11 -19.54
CA LYS A 143 -9.60 3.67 -19.53
C LYS A 143 -10.56 2.93 -20.49
N SER A 144 -10.05 2.41 -21.60
CA SER A 144 -10.85 1.65 -22.57
C SER A 144 -11.39 0.30 -22.04
N ALA A 145 -10.87 -0.20 -20.90
CA ALA A 145 -11.42 -1.37 -20.24
C ALA A 145 -12.61 -1.04 -19.31
N LEU A 146 -12.84 0.24 -18.98
CA LEU A 146 -13.89 0.63 -18.02
C LEU A 146 -15.30 0.22 -18.44
N PRO A 147 -15.73 0.38 -19.72
CA PRO A 147 -17.06 -0.08 -20.14
C PRO A 147 -17.28 -1.58 -19.94
N LEU A 148 -16.21 -2.39 -20.08
CA LEU A 148 -16.27 -3.85 -19.87
C LEU A 148 -16.42 -4.22 -18.39
N LEU A 149 -16.04 -3.33 -17.48
CA LEU A 149 -16.08 -3.52 -16.03
C LEU A 149 -17.32 -2.95 -15.34
N GLU A 150 -18.21 -2.28 -16.06
CA GLU A 150 -19.41 -1.66 -15.46
C GLU A 150 -20.30 -2.67 -14.73
N GLY A 151 -20.57 -3.82 -15.37
CA GLY A 151 -21.34 -4.90 -14.77
C GLY A 151 -20.67 -5.45 -13.51
N PHE A 152 -19.38 -5.74 -13.62
CA PHE A 152 -18.57 -6.24 -12.52
C PHE A 152 -18.56 -5.30 -11.28
N TYR A 153 -18.38 -4.00 -11.48
CA TYR A 153 -18.40 -3.03 -10.40
C TYR A 153 -19.79 -2.78 -9.81
N ARG A 154 -20.84 -2.92 -10.61
CA ARG A 154 -22.23 -2.85 -10.14
C ARG A 154 -22.56 -4.01 -9.19
N GLU A 155 -22.11 -5.21 -9.53
CA GLU A 155 -22.32 -6.43 -8.73
C GLU A 155 -21.37 -6.49 -7.52
N ASN A 156 -20.21 -5.82 -7.62
CA ASN A 156 -19.16 -5.84 -6.61
C ASN A 156 -18.72 -4.41 -6.22
N PRO A 157 -19.58 -3.61 -5.57
CA PRO A 157 -19.32 -2.19 -5.35
C PRO A 157 -18.07 -1.94 -4.50
N PHE A 158 -17.73 -2.83 -3.57
CA PHE A 158 -16.52 -2.71 -2.75
C PHE A 158 -15.21 -2.80 -3.55
N ARG A 159 -15.23 -3.47 -4.70
CA ARG A 159 -14.07 -3.62 -5.57
C ARG A 159 -13.76 -2.32 -6.35
N LYS A 160 -14.76 -1.47 -6.51
CA LYS A 160 -14.60 -0.17 -7.16
C LYS A 160 -13.88 0.86 -6.29
N VAL A 161 -13.94 0.72 -4.96
CA VAL A 161 -13.36 1.67 -3.99
C VAL A 161 -11.88 1.96 -4.27
N ALA A 162 -11.07 0.93 -4.56
CA ALA A 162 -9.66 1.12 -4.88
C ALA A 162 -9.46 1.91 -6.19
N PHE A 163 -10.27 1.66 -7.21
CA PHE A 163 -10.24 2.40 -8.47
C PHE A 163 -10.61 3.88 -8.28
N GLU A 164 -11.63 4.17 -7.47
CA GLU A 164 -12.03 5.54 -7.17
C GLU A 164 -10.96 6.35 -6.46
N GLN A 165 -10.08 5.70 -5.71
CA GLN A 165 -8.93 6.36 -5.06
C GLN A 165 -7.77 6.70 -6.02
N VAL A 166 -7.77 6.18 -7.26
CA VAL A 166 -6.71 6.46 -8.25
C VAL A 166 -6.61 7.96 -8.56
N ALA A 167 -7.72 8.70 -8.50
CA ALA A 167 -7.72 10.15 -8.66
C ALA A 167 -6.86 10.89 -7.61
N HIS A 168 -6.57 10.23 -6.49
CA HIS A 168 -5.77 10.74 -5.38
C HIS A 168 -4.47 9.97 -5.19
N ALA A 169 -4.07 9.18 -6.20
CA ALA A 169 -2.89 8.35 -6.10
C ALA A 169 -1.61 9.18 -6.05
N GLN A 170 -0.66 8.69 -5.27
CA GLN A 170 0.72 9.17 -5.23
C GLN A 170 1.65 8.03 -5.60
N GLU A 171 2.53 8.29 -6.57
CA GLU A 171 3.61 7.35 -6.89
C GLU A 171 4.59 7.24 -5.73
N ARG A 172 5.17 6.06 -5.58
CA ARG A 172 6.28 5.86 -4.66
C ARG A 172 7.56 6.48 -5.20
N PRO A 173 8.44 6.98 -4.33
CA PRO A 173 9.73 7.53 -4.73
C PRO A 173 10.56 6.50 -5.53
N ARG A 174 11.12 6.92 -6.65
CA ARG A 174 11.96 6.09 -7.55
C ARG A 174 13.44 6.19 -7.16
N LEU A 175 13.74 5.92 -5.89
CA LEU A 175 15.09 6.00 -5.33
C LEU A 175 15.59 4.61 -4.97
N SER A 176 16.83 4.29 -5.31
CA SER A 176 17.46 3.00 -4.97
C SER A 176 17.50 2.77 -3.46
N GLN A 177 17.68 3.82 -2.67
CA GLN A 177 17.74 3.80 -1.22
C GLN A 177 16.36 3.64 -0.54
N PHE A 178 15.25 3.89 -1.25
CA PHE A 178 13.92 3.94 -0.65
C PHE A 178 13.56 2.65 0.11
N SER A 179 13.93 1.50 -0.42
CA SER A 179 13.69 0.21 0.25
C SER A 179 14.47 0.06 1.56
N ALA A 180 15.70 0.59 1.63
CA ALA A 180 16.50 0.60 2.85
C ALA A 180 15.91 1.56 3.88
N TRP A 181 15.52 2.76 3.46
CA TRP A 181 14.83 3.75 4.30
C TRP A 181 13.50 3.23 4.85
N ALA A 182 12.72 2.52 4.02
CA ALA A 182 11.47 1.90 4.47
C ALA A 182 11.69 0.88 5.59
N ARG A 183 12.80 0.11 5.56
CA ARG A 183 13.16 -0.81 6.66
C ARG A 183 13.50 -0.05 7.93
N VAL A 184 14.32 0.99 7.84
CA VAL A 184 14.67 1.83 9.01
C VAL A 184 13.42 2.44 9.63
N LEU A 185 12.49 2.92 8.81
CA LEU A 185 11.22 3.45 9.28
C LEU A 185 10.36 2.36 9.94
N ALA A 186 10.31 1.15 9.39
CA ALA A 186 9.58 0.02 9.97
C ALA A 186 10.14 -0.36 11.36
N GLU A 187 11.47 -0.39 11.52
CA GLU A 187 12.11 -0.58 12.82
C GLU A 187 11.72 0.51 13.83
N ALA A 188 11.66 1.78 13.39
CA ALA A 188 11.26 2.90 14.27
C ALA A 188 9.80 2.77 14.71
N LEU A 189 8.89 2.37 13.80
CA LEU A 189 7.50 2.09 14.13
C LEU A 189 7.40 0.97 15.17
N GLU A 190 8.12 -0.13 14.98
CA GLU A 190 8.12 -1.26 15.91
C GLU A 190 8.65 -0.86 17.28
N ARG A 191 9.75 -0.13 17.35
CA ARG A 191 10.32 0.39 18.61
C ARG A 191 9.36 1.35 19.32
N SER A 192 8.63 2.16 18.59
CA SER A 192 7.63 3.05 19.18
C SER A 192 6.41 2.26 19.66
N LEU A 193 5.82 1.45 18.80
CA LEU A 193 4.53 0.82 19.09
C LEU A 193 4.64 -0.42 20.00
N LYS A 194 5.76 -1.16 19.98
CA LYS A 194 6.00 -2.33 20.85
C LYS A 194 6.96 -2.00 22.00
N GLY A 195 8.00 -1.22 21.73
CA GLY A 195 9.05 -0.87 22.69
C GLY A 195 8.80 0.38 23.53
N GLY A 196 7.69 1.09 23.30
CA GLY A 196 7.32 2.28 24.08
C GLY A 196 8.20 3.51 23.88
N VAL A 197 9.06 3.52 22.83
CA VAL A 197 9.87 4.70 22.51
C VAL A 197 8.94 5.82 22.02
N PRO A 198 9.04 7.05 22.55
CA PRO A 198 8.22 8.16 22.09
C PRO A 198 8.27 8.34 20.58
N PRO A 199 7.14 8.54 19.87
CA PRO A 199 7.05 8.60 18.42
C PRO A 199 8.07 9.51 17.76
N ARG A 200 8.16 10.76 18.20
CA ARG A 200 9.11 11.74 17.68
C ARG A 200 10.56 11.25 17.81
N LYS A 201 10.95 10.75 18.97
CA LYS A 201 12.31 10.23 19.21
C LYS A 201 12.64 9.06 18.26
N ALA A 202 11.70 8.13 18.10
CA ALA A 202 11.89 6.99 17.18
C ALA A 202 12.09 7.46 15.74
N LEU A 203 11.32 8.46 15.28
CA LEU A 203 11.44 9.01 13.93
C LEU A 203 12.72 9.83 13.74
N GLU A 204 13.17 10.60 14.73
CA GLU A 204 14.44 11.33 14.68
C GLU A 204 15.65 10.40 14.56
N GLU A 205 15.63 9.27 15.27
CA GLU A 205 16.67 8.26 15.16
C GLU A 205 16.63 7.57 13.78
N ALA A 206 15.43 7.29 13.26
CA ALA A 206 15.25 6.74 11.91
C ALA A 206 15.75 7.71 10.84
N GLN A 207 15.44 9.01 10.99
CA GLN A 207 15.90 10.06 10.07
C GLN A 207 17.42 10.06 9.97
N ARG A 208 18.13 10.12 11.13
CA ARG A 208 19.61 10.09 11.16
C ARG A 208 20.19 8.83 10.53
N LYS A 209 19.59 7.65 10.81
CA LYS A 209 20.04 6.38 10.21
C LYS A 209 19.86 6.40 8.69
N ALA A 210 18.71 6.87 8.19
CA ALA A 210 18.44 6.92 6.77
C ALA A 210 19.36 7.91 6.03
N GLU A 211 19.65 9.07 6.62
CA GLU A 211 20.59 10.06 6.09
C GLU A 211 22.03 9.54 5.99
N ALA A 212 22.43 8.61 6.88
CA ALA A 212 23.73 7.97 6.84
C ALA A 212 23.86 6.88 5.76
N MET A 213 22.76 6.45 5.13
CA MET A 213 22.70 5.42 4.09
C MET A 213 22.86 6.02 2.68
N ARG A 214 23.88 6.81 2.43
CA ARG A 214 24.15 7.44 1.12
C ARG A 214 24.76 6.47 0.13
#